data_27aa6523fe2aa92e77e7560be707eed7
#
_entry.id   27aa6523fe2aa92e77e7560be707eed7
#
_cell.length_a   1.000
_cell.length_b   1.000
_cell.length_c   1.000
_cell.angle_alpha   90.00
_cell.angle_beta   90.00
_cell.angle_gamma   90.00
#
_symmetry.space_group_name_H-M   'P 1'
#
loop_
_entity.id
_entity.type
_entity.pdbx_description
1 polymer ?
#
loop_
_entity_poly.entity_id
_entity_poly.type
_entity_poly.pdbx_seq_one_letter_code
_entity_poly.pdbx_strand_id
1 'polypeptide(L)'
;MKFVIVTGLSGSGKSEVMKVFEDMDYYCVDNLPPTLIVNFAEICYQAGSMVDKVALGIDIRGMKFFEDLHESLRTLKRENYPFEILFLDCDDDTLLKRYKMTRRNHPLALNRQIPEGIKIERKILNPLKEIANYIVDTTNMKPKDLKEEILKIYSIGEKHTNLTISVLSFGFKHGIPKDSDLVFDVRFLPNPYYLESLRNKTGDDQE
;
A
#
# COMPACT_ATOMS: atom_id res chain seq x y z
N MET A 1 6.37 -16.71 -3.67
CA MET A 1 5.39 -15.62 -3.80
C MET A 1 4.91 -15.19 -2.43
N LYS A 2 4.88 -13.89 -2.14
CA LYS A 2 4.23 -13.31 -0.92
C LYS A 2 2.78 -12.98 -1.27
N PHE A 3 1.82 -13.53 -0.54
CA PHE A 3 0.39 -13.29 -0.77
C PHE A 3 -0.24 -12.76 0.52
N VAL A 4 -0.63 -11.49 0.54
CA VAL A 4 -1.13 -10.80 1.72
C VAL A 4 -2.60 -10.43 1.52
N ILE A 5 -3.43 -10.80 2.48
CA ILE A 5 -4.84 -10.42 2.55
C ILE A 5 -4.98 -9.29 3.57
N VAL A 6 -5.32 -8.11 3.09
CA VAL A 6 -5.52 -6.90 3.90
C VAL A 6 -7.00 -6.76 4.21
N THR A 7 -7.36 -6.87 5.48
CA THR A 7 -8.73 -6.70 5.94
C THR A 7 -8.78 -5.90 7.25
N GLY A 8 -9.95 -5.67 7.80
CA GLY A 8 -10.13 -4.90 9.03
C GLY A 8 -11.33 -3.98 8.94
N LEU A 9 -11.56 -3.24 10.02
CA LEU A 9 -12.72 -2.37 10.17
C LEU A 9 -12.80 -1.30 9.06
N SER A 10 -13.99 -0.99 8.64
CA SER A 10 -14.24 0.10 7.69
C SER A 10 -13.82 1.43 8.31
N GLY A 11 -12.94 2.16 7.62
CA GLY A 11 -12.32 3.39 8.15
C GLY A 11 -11.03 3.17 8.95
N SER A 12 -10.53 1.93 9.10
CA SER A 12 -9.27 1.64 9.79
C SER A 12 -8.01 1.98 8.98
N GLY A 13 -8.13 2.34 7.69
CA GLY A 13 -6.99 2.75 6.87
C GLY A 13 -6.57 1.74 5.80
N LYS A 14 -7.39 0.77 5.45
CA LYS A 14 -7.09 -0.25 4.40
C LYS A 14 -6.58 0.37 3.10
N SER A 15 -7.23 1.40 2.59
CA SER A 15 -6.81 2.06 1.34
C SER A 15 -5.42 2.71 1.42
N GLU A 16 -5.03 3.21 2.58
CA GLU A 16 -3.66 3.73 2.77
C GLU A 16 -2.64 2.60 2.79
N VAL A 17 -2.97 1.48 3.42
CA VAL A 17 -2.12 0.28 3.44
C VAL A 17 -1.96 -0.30 2.02
N MET A 18 -3.02 -0.34 1.22
CA MET A 18 -2.93 -0.80 -0.18
C MET A 18 -1.95 0.07 -0.99
N LYS A 19 -1.98 1.40 -0.83
CA LYS A 19 -0.99 2.30 -1.47
C LYS A 19 0.44 2.01 -1.02
N VAL A 20 0.64 1.67 0.27
CA VAL A 20 1.97 1.29 0.76
C VAL A 20 2.44 0.01 0.11
N PHE A 21 1.56 -0.97 -0.08
CA PHE A 21 1.91 -2.20 -0.80
C PHE A 21 2.21 -1.94 -2.28
N GLU A 22 1.49 -1.02 -2.95
CA GLU A 22 1.81 -0.57 -4.30
C GLU A 22 3.21 0.05 -4.37
N ASP A 23 3.55 0.94 -3.41
CA ASP A 23 4.89 1.53 -3.27
C ASP A 23 6.00 0.48 -3.01
N MET A 24 5.63 -0.74 -2.56
CA MET A 24 6.53 -1.88 -2.30
C MET A 24 6.55 -2.91 -3.44
N ASP A 25 6.07 -2.54 -4.62
CA ASP A 25 5.97 -3.38 -5.81
C ASP A 25 5.09 -4.64 -5.64
N TYR A 26 4.06 -4.57 -4.78
CA TYR A 26 3.03 -5.60 -4.74
C TYR A 26 2.01 -5.39 -5.85
N TYR A 27 1.59 -6.46 -6.49
CA TYR A 27 0.41 -6.46 -7.33
C TYR A 27 -0.84 -6.35 -6.45
N CYS A 28 -1.45 -5.17 -6.44
CA CYS A 28 -2.55 -4.84 -5.54
C CYS A 28 -3.91 -5.00 -6.22
N VAL A 29 -4.82 -5.71 -5.58
CA VAL A 29 -6.23 -5.80 -5.98
C VAL A 29 -7.10 -5.41 -4.80
N ASP A 30 -7.88 -4.35 -4.94
CA ASP A 30 -8.79 -3.92 -3.89
C ASP A 30 -10.22 -4.38 -4.17
N ASN A 31 -10.94 -4.69 -3.09
CA ASN A 31 -12.36 -5.07 -3.12
C ASN A 31 -12.68 -6.31 -3.98
N LEU A 32 -11.77 -7.29 -4.03
CA LEU A 32 -12.03 -8.56 -4.71
C LEU A 32 -13.15 -9.33 -3.97
N PRO A 33 -14.18 -9.82 -4.69
CA PRO A 33 -15.18 -10.69 -4.08
C PRO A 33 -14.53 -11.94 -3.48
N PRO A 34 -14.89 -12.33 -2.23
CA PRO A 34 -14.28 -13.47 -1.56
C PRO A 34 -14.32 -14.79 -2.36
N THR A 35 -15.40 -15.01 -3.11
CA THR A 35 -15.56 -16.20 -3.96
C THR A 35 -14.55 -16.31 -5.11
N LEU A 36 -13.85 -15.21 -5.46
CA LEU A 36 -12.83 -15.19 -6.50
C LEU A 36 -11.41 -15.34 -5.96
N ILE A 37 -11.21 -15.32 -4.64
CA ILE A 37 -9.87 -15.31 -4.03
C ILE A 37 -9.08 -16.57 -4.41
N VAL A 38 -9.72 -17.74 -4.36
CA VAL A 38 -9.04 -19.02 -4.67
C VAL A 38 -8.57 -19.05 -6.12
N ASN A 39 -9.47 -18.73 -7.06
CA ASN A 39 -9.14 -18.68 -8.49
C ASN A 39 -8.05 -17.64 -8.78
N PHE A 40 -8.12 -16.49 -8.12
CA PHE A 40 -7.10 -15.44 -8.27
C PHE A 40 -5.74 -15.90 -7.74
N ALA A 41 -5.71 -16.54 -6.56
CA ALA A 41 -4.49 -17.10 -6.01
C ALA A 41 -3.89 -18.15 -6.95
N GLU A 42 -4.70 -19.07 -7.47
CA GLU A 42 -4.27 -20.09 -8.44
C GLU A 42 -3.59 -19.45 -9.66
N ILE A 43 -4.22 -18.44 -10.27
CA ILE A 43 -3.65 -17.72 -11.41
C ILE A 43 -2.31 -17.08 -11.04
N CYS A 44 -2.22 -16.42 -9.89
CA CYS A 44 -0.97 -15.79 -9.45
C CYS A 44 0.14 -16.82 -9.18
N TYR A 45 -0.19 -17.95 -8.57
CA TYR A 45 0.79 -19.03 -8.32
C TYR A 45 1.24 -19.71 -9.61
N GLN A 46 0.36 -19.87 -10.61
CA GLN A 46 0.71 -20.41 -11.92
C GLN A 46 1.56 -19.44 -12.75
N ALA A 47 1.35 -18.11 -12.58
CA ALA A 47 2.16 -17.09 -13.25
C ALA A 47 3.64 -17.10 -12.78
N GLY A 48 3.96 -17.74 -11.68
CA GLY A 48 5.32 -17.97 -11.17
C GLY A 48 6.09 -16.68 -10.96
N SER A 49 7.26 -16.56 -11.59
CA SER A 49 8.17 -15.41 -11.41
C SER A 49 7.66 -14.08 -11.98
N MET A 50 6.52 -14.06 -12.66
CA MET A 50 5.94 -12.81 -13.16
C MET A 50 5.21 -12.00 -12.08
N VAL A 51 4.77 -12.67 -10.98
CA VAL A 51 4.06 -12.03 -9.86
C VAL A 51 4.57 -12.62 -8.55
N ASP A 52 5.56 -11.96 -7.95
CA ASP A 52 6.19 -12.45 -6.71
C ASP A 52 5.52 -11.94 -5.44
N LYS A 53 4.79 -10.83 -5.51
CA LYS A 53 4.17 -10.15 -4.38
C LYS A 53 2.75 -9.74 -4.73
N VAL A 54 1.78 -10.15 -3.92
CA VAL A 54 0.35 -9.84 -4.12
C VAL A 54 -0.24 -9.32 -2.81
N ALA A 55 -1.04 -8.25 -2.89
CA ALA A 55 -1.84 -7.74 -1.80
C ALA A 55 -3.32 -7.66 -2.22
N LEU A 56 -4.20 -8.32 -1.46
CA LEU A 56 -5.64 -8.29 -1.67
C LEU A 56 -6.32 -7.47 -0.59
N GLY A 57 -6.92 -6.36 -0.97
CA GLY A 57 -7.83 -5.60 -0.11
C GLY A 57 -9.20 -6.26 -0.08
N ILE A 58 -9.66 -6.65 1.10
CA ILE A 58 -10.98 -7.28 1.26
C ILE A 58 -11.83 -6.43 2.20
N ASP A 59 -13.00 -6.04 1.70
CA ASP A 59 -13.99 -5.28 2.44
C ASP A 59 -15.23 -6.13 2.70
N ILE A 60 -15.55 -6.35 3.97
CA ILE A 60 -16.65 -7.23 4.36
C ILE A 60 -17.90 -6.38 4.58
N ARG A 61 -18.87 -6.49 3.66
CA ARG A 61 -20.10 -5.72 3.67
C ARG A 61 -21.34 -6.51 4.16
N GLY A 62 -21.14 -7.65 4.86
CA GLY A 62 -22.22 -8.45 5.40
C GLY A 62 -21.81 -9.89 5.75
N MET A 63 -22.73 -10.62 6.40
CA MET A 63 -22.47 -11.99 6.86
C MET A 63 -22.14 -12.96 5.73
N LYS A 64 -22.84 -12.88 4.58
CA LYS A 64 -22.57 -13.75 3.45
C LYS A 64 -21.15 -13.59 2.91
N PHE A 65 -20.66 -12.34 2.78
CA PHE A 65 -19.29 -12.07 2.39
C PHE A 65 -18.26 -12.62 3.38
N PHE A 66 -18.62 -12.63 4.67
CA PHE A 66 -17.77 -13.21 5.70
C PHE A 66 -17.68 -14.74 5.58
N GLU A 67 -18.82 -15.42 5.38
CA GLU A 67 -18.88 -16.86 5.17
C GLU A 67 -18.09 -17.29 3.93
N ASP A 68 -18.28 -16.59 2.80
CA ASP A 68 -17.55 -16.81 1.55
C ASP A 68 -16.04 -16.61 1.74
N LEU A 69 -15.61 -15.58 2.48
CA LEU A 69 -14.20 -15.37 2.79
C LEU A 69 -13.63 -16.49 3.64
N HIS A 70 -14.35 -16.91 4.67
CA HIS A 70 -13.88 -17.98 5.56
C HIS A 70 -13.69 -19.31 4.80
N GLU A 71 -14.62 -19.63 3.89
CA GLU A 71 -14.51 -20.82 3.02
C GLU A 71 -13.34 -20.70 2.04
N SER A 72 -13.13 -19.52 1.44
CA SER A 72 -12.00 -19.27 0.55
C SER A 72 -10.66 -19.43 1.28
N LEU A 73 -10.54 -18.91 2.51
CA LEU A 73 -9.32 -19.06 3.33
C LEU A 73 -9.05 -20.53 3.70
N ARG A 74 -10.10 -21.30 4.00
CA ARG A 74 -9.98 -22.75 4.25
C ARG A 74 -9.49 -23.48 3.00
N THR A 75 -10.03 -23.13 1.83
CA THR A 75 -9.65 -23.72 0.55
C THR A 75 -8.19 -23.40 0.22
N LEU A 76 -7.74 -22.15 0.38
CA LEU A 76 -6.34 -21.78 0.19
C LEU A 76 -5.39 -22.60 1.06
N LYS A 77 -5.76 -22.82 2.35
CA LYS A 77 -4.97 -23.67 3.27
C LYS A 77 -4.95 -25.13 2.82
N ARG A 78 -6.09 -25.66 2.40
CA ARG A 78 -6.22 -27.07 1.95
C ARG A 78 -5.40 -27.33 0.68
N GLU A 79 -5.33 -26.36 -0.23
CA GLU A 79 -4.62 -26.44 -1.49
C GLU A 79 -3.16 -26.00 -1.38
N ASN A 80 -2.68 -25.73 -0.15
CA ASN A 80 -1.30 -25.32 0.12
C ASN A 80 -0.86 -24.03 -0.58
N TYR A 81 -1.77 -23.08 -0.75
CA TYR A 81 -1.43 -21.72 -1.16
C TYR A 81 -1.07 -20.90 0.10
N PRO A 82 0.20 -20.59 0.35
CA PRO A 82 0.60 -19.81 1.51
C PRO A 82 0.10 -18.37 1.40
N PHE A 83 -0.53 -17.87 2.45
CA PHE A 83 -0.99 -16.48 2.56
C PHE A 83 -0.83 -15.98 3.98
N GLU A 84 -0.79 -14.66 4.12
CA GLU A 84 -0.80 -13.95 5.39
C GLU A 84 -2.02 -13.03 5.47
N ILE A 85 -2.56 -12.86 6.67
CA ILE A 85 -3.66 -11.93 6.94
C ILE A 85 -3.11 -10.76 7.75
N LEU A 86 -3.21 -9.57 7.19
CA LEU A 86 -3.01 -8.30 7.88
C LEU A 86 -4.36 -7.71 8.26
N PHE A 87 -4.61 -7.62 9.57
CA PHE A 87 -5.83 -7.05 10.11
C PHE A 87 -5.60 -5.63 10.63
N LEU A 88 -6.38 -4.68 10.13
CA LEU A 88 -6.34 -3.30 10.62
C LEU A 88 -7.47 -3.08 11.62
N ASP A 89 -7.09 -2.79 12.86
CA ASP A 89 -8.02 -2.44 13.94
C ASP A 89 -8.00 -0.93 14.20
N CYS A 90 -9.01 -0.46 14.92
CA CYS A 90 -9.12 0.92 15.38
C CYS A 90 -10.21 1.01 16.44
N ASP A 91 -10.10 1.92 17.42
CA ASP A 91 -11.16 2.13 18.39
C ASP A 91 -12.42 2.76 17.76
N ASP A 92 -13.56 2.54 18.41
CA ASP A 92 -14.87 2.96 17.89
C ASP A 92 -15.00 4.48 17.82
N ASP A 93 -14.39 5.22 18.76
CA ASP A 93 -14.46 6.70 18.80
C ASP A 93 -13.64 7.31 17.66
N THR A 94 -12.47 6.76 17.37
CA THR A 94 -11.64 7.19 16.25
C THR A 94 -12.31 6.86 14.92
N LEU A 95 -12.90 5.67 14.77
CA LEU A 95 -13.68 5.32 13.59
C LEU A 95 -14.84 6.31 13.39
N LEU A 96 -15.60 6.59 14.44
CA LEU A 96 -16.71 7.55 14.37
C LEU A 96 -16.24 8.95 13.94
N LYS A 97 -15.11 9.42 14.48
CA LYS A 97 -14.49 10.70 14.05
C LYS A 97 -14.12 10.68 12.57
N ARG A 98 -13.46 9.60 12.09
CA ARG A 98 -13.06 9.45 10.68
C ARG A 98 -14.27 9.44 9.75
N TYR A 99 -15.36 8.76 10.11
CA TYR A 99 -16.62 8.77 9.35
C TYR A 99 -17.24 10.18 9.27
N LYS A 100 -17.26 10.92 10.39
CA LYS A 100 -17.76 12.30 10.41
C LYS A 100 -16.92 13.23 9.53
N MET A 101 -15.60 13.10 9.58
CA MET A 101 -14.68 13.90 8.75
C MET A 101 -14.86 13.64 7.25
N THR A 102 -15.03 12.38 6.86
CA THR A 102 -15.16 12.00 5.45
C THR A 102 -16.59 12.10 4.92
N ARG A 103 -17.59 12.37 5.77
CA ARG A 103 -19.02 12.41 5.44
C ARG A 103 -19.50 11.14 4.72
N ARG A 104 -18.93 9.99 5.04
CA ARG A 104 -19.33 8.69 4.48
C ARG A 104 -20.27 7.96 5.44
N ASN A 105 -21.17 7.17 4.86
CA ASN A 105 -22.01 6.26 5.62
C ASN A 105 -21.24 4.96 5.88
N HIS A 106 -21.48 4.36 7.06
CA HIS A 106 -20.92 3.05 7.36
C HIS A 106 -21.64 1.97 6.53
N PRO A 107 -20.92 1.02 5.90
CA PRO A 107 -21.53 0.02 5.02
C PRO A 107 -22.68 -0.78 5.67
N LEU A 108 -22.56 -1.06 6.97
CA LEU A 108 -23.56 -1.80 7.74
C LEU A 108 -24.53 -0.90 8.53
N ALA A 109 -24.55 0.40 8.27
CA ALA A 109 -25.43 1.37 8.94
C ALA A 109 -26.39 2.08 7.97
N LEU A 110 -26.80 1.43 6.86
CA LEU A 110 -27.68 2.05 5.85
C LEU A 110 -28.99 2.61 6.43
N ASN A 111 -29.54 1.97 7.48
CA ASN A 111 -30.75 2.38 8.19
C ASN A 111 -30.55 2.52 9.71
N ARG A 112 -29.30 2.72 10.16
CA ARG A 112 -28.91 2.73 11.57
C ARG A 112 -27.89 3.84 11.83
N GLN A 113 -27.59 4.08 13.09
CA GLN A 113 -26.51 4.99 13.47
C GLN A 113 -25.13 4.36 13.21
N ILE A 114 -24.13 5.17 12.85
CA ILE A 114 -22.77 4.70 12.58
C ILE A 114 -22.19 3.84 13.72
N PRO A 115 -22.34 4.20 15.02
CA PRO A 115 -21.85 3.38 16.11
C PRO A 115 -22.42 1.95 16.16
N GLU A 116 -23.68 1.78 15.77
CA GLU A 116 -24.29 0.43 15.68
C GLU A 116 -23.67 -0.39 14.54
N GLY A 117 -23.43 0.26 13.39
CA GLY A 117 -22.75 -0.35 12.25
C GLY A 117 -21.33 -0.84 12.63
N ILE A 118 -20.56 0.00 13.32
CA ILE A 118 -19.20 -0.36 13.82
C ILE A 118 -19.26 -1.58 14.75
N LYS A 119 -20.20 -1.60 15.71
CA LYS A 119 -20.35 -2.73 16.63
C LYS A 119 -20.70 -4.04 15.90
N ILE A 120 -21.56 -3.97 14.89
CA ILE A 120 -21.94 -5.14 14.09
C ILE A 120 -20.73 -5.61 13.29
N GLU A 121 -20.02 -4.70 12.60
CA GLU A 121 -18.83 -5.02 11.82
C GLU A 121 -17.75 -5.69 12.68
N ARG A 122 -17.47 -5.14 13.87
CA ARG A 122 -16.51 -5.71 14.81
C ARG A 122 -16.84 -7.14 15.20
N LYS A 123 -18.13 -7.44 15.48
CA LYS A 123 -18.56 -8.81 15.78
C LYS A 123 -18.36 -9.78 14.62
N ILE A 124 -18.66 -9.32 13.39
CA ILE A 124 -18.48 -10.12 12.17
C ILE A 124 -17.00 -10.39 11.92
N LEU A 125 -16.13 -9.39 12.15
CA LEU A 125 -14.70 -9.47 11.82
C LEU A 125 -13.86 -10.12 12.93
N ASN A 126 -14.36 -10.26 14.15
CA ASN A 126 -13.58 -10.81 15.26
C ASN A 126 -12.94 -12.18 14.96
N PRO A 127 -13.63 -13.16 14.35
CA PRO A 127 -12.99 -14.42 14.01
C PRO A 127 -11.84 -14.30 13.01
N LEU A 128 -11.86 -13.30 12.11
CA LEU A 128 -10.73 -13.02 11.20
C LEU A 128 -9.57 -12.38 11.96
N LYS A 129 -9.86 -11.50 12.91
CA LYS A 129 -8.84 -10.90 13.77
C LYS A 129 -8.09 -11.97 14.57
N GLU A 130 -8.79 -12.98 15.08
CA GLU A 130 -8.19 -14.07 15.84
C GLU A 130 -7.22 -14.95 15.05
N ILE A 131 -7.42 -15.08 13.74
CA ILE A 131 -6.54 -15.87 12.84
C ILE A 131 -5.56 -15.03 12.05
N ALA A 132 -5.54 -13.71 12.27
CA ALA A 132 -4.65 -12.79 11.56
C ALA A 132 -3.18 -13.03 11.98
N ASN A 133 -2.27 -12.96 10.99
CA ASN A 133 -0.84 -13.07 11.22
C ASN A 133 -0.29 -11.77 11.85
N TYR A 134 -0.83 -10.62 11.40
CA TYR A 134 -0.47 -9.30 11.91
C TYR A 134 -1.73 -8.49 12.20
N ILE A 135 -1.73 -7.83 13.35
CA ILE A 135 -2.79 -6.89 13.74
C ILE A 135 -2.14 -5.53 13.98
N VAL A 136 -2.62 -4.53 13.23
CA VAL A 136 -2.14 -3.14 13.37
C VAL A 136 -3.28 -2.29 13.91
N ASP A 137 -3.10 -1.75 15.11
CA ASP A 137 -4.03 -0.79 15.71
C ASP A 137 -3.71 0.63 15.21
N THR A 138 -4.62 1.16 14.41
CA THR A 138 -4.47 2.47 13.77
C THR A 138 -5.10 3.63 14.53
N THR A 139 -5.52 3.43 15.78
CA THR A 139 -6.29 4.38 16.59
C THR A 139 -5.62 5.76 16.63
N ASN A 140 -4.34 5.84 16.98
CA ASN A 140 -3.61 7.10 17.12
C ASN A 140 -2.62 7.34 15.96
N MET A 141 -2.72 6.57 14.88
CA MET A 141 -1.77 6.65 13.77
C MET A 141 -2.19 7.70 12.74
N LYS A 142 -1.23 8.52 12.32
CA LYS A 142 -1.31 9.29 11.08
C LYS A 142 -0.96 8.38 9.89
N PRO A 143 -1.31 8.76 8.66
CA PRO A 143 -0.95 7.98 7.47
C PRO A 143 0.54 7.65 7.37
N LYS A 144 1.42 8.59 7.80
CA LYS A 144 2.87 8.37 7.83
C LYS A 144 3.27 7.28 8.82
N ASP A 145 2.70 7.29 10.03
CA ASP A 145 3.02 6.31 11.07
C ASP A 145 2.57 4.91 10.64
N LEU A 146 1.39 4.83 10.00
CA LEU A 146 0.88 3.59 9.43
C LEU A 146 1.79 3.07 8.32
N LYS A 147 2.25 3.95 7.40
CA LYS A 147 3.22 3.57 6.36
C LYS A 147 4.48 2.98 6.97
N GLU A 148 5.08 3.64 7.97
CA GLU A 148 6.28 3.16 8.65
C GLU A 148 6.07 1.80 9.32
N GLU A 149 4.89 1.57 9.91
CA GLU A 149 4.57 0.29 10.55
C GLU A 149 4.44 -0.85 9.54
N ILE A 150 3.76 -0.62 8.40
CA ILE A 150 3.66 -1.61 7.33
C ILE A 150 5.03 -1.92 6.73
N LEU A 151 5.86 -0.90 6.52
CA LEU A 151 7.23 -1.09 6.04
C LEU A 151 8.06 -1.95 7.01
N LYS A 152 7.96 -1.76 8.33
CA LYS A 152 8.64 -2.59 9.33
C LYS A 152 8.22 -4.06 9.23
N ILE A 153 6.93 -4.34 9.03
CA ILE A 153 6.41 -5.70 8.97
C ILE A 153 6.86 -6.41 7.68
N TYR A 154 6.80 -5.72 6.53
CA TYR A 154 6.93 -6.37 5.23
C TYR A 154 8.25 -6.12 4.49
N SER A 155 9.07 -5.12 4.92
CA SER A 155 10.38 -4.83 4.30
C SER A 155 11.54 -5.62 4.89
N ILE A 156 11.32 -6.62 5.74
CA ILE A 156 12.39 -7.41 6.35
C ILE A 156 13.21 -8.10 5.25
N GLY A 157 14.44 -7.63 5.05
CA GLY A 157 15.37 -8.15 4.05
C GLY A 157 15.50 -7.32 2.75
N GLU A 158 14.68 -6.30 2.55
CA GLU A 158 14.78 -5.39 1.41
C GLU A 158 15.27 -4.01 1.89
N LYS A 159 16.41 -3.56 1.36
CA LYS A 159 16.85 -2.16 1.53
C LYS A 159 15.99 -1.30 0.61
N HIS A 160 14.83 -0.88 1.07
CA HIS A 160 14.10 0.19 0.39
C HIS A 160 14.82 1.51 0.71
N THR A 161 15.65 1.95 -0.23
CA THR A 161 16.09 3.34 -0.26
C THR A 161 14.91 4.17 -0.74
N ASN A 162 14.16 4.73 0.20
CA ASN A 162 12.95 5.52 -0.08
C ASN A 162 13.25 6.88 -0.75
N LEU A 163 14.48 7.12 -1.19
CA LEU A 163 14.89 8.34 -1.84
C LEU A 163 15.63 8.01 -3.13
N THR A 164 15.01 8.32 -4.26
CA THR A 164 15.66 8.33 -5.55
C THR A 164 16.07 9.77 -5.88
N ILE A 165 17.36 10.00 -6.10
CA ILE A 165 17.88 11.29 -6.51
C ILE A 165 18.24 11.19 -7.99
N SER A 166 17.54 11.97 -8.82
CA SER A 166 17.85 12.13 -10.23
C SER A 166 18.58 13.47 -10.42
N VAL A 167 19.77 13.43 -10.97
CA VAL A 167 20.54 14.64 -11.29
C VAL A 167 20.55 14.81 -12.79
N LEU A 168 20.01 15.94 -13.27
CA LEU A 168 19.91 16.27 -14.69
C LEU A 168 20.68 17.54 -14.98
N SER A 169 21.59 17.50 -15.96
CA SER A 169 22.24 18.68 -16.54
C SER A 169 21.42 19.18 -17.72
N PHE A 170 21.12 20.48 -17.78
CA PHE A 170 20.36 21.09 -18.87
C PHE A 170 20.86 22.49 -19.24
N GLY A 171 20.56 22.90 -20.47
CA GLY A 171 20.79 24.26 -20.93
C GLY A 171 19.50 25.09 -20.93
N PHE A 172 19.53 26.32 -20.44
CA PHE A 172 18.38 27.22 -20.35
C PHE A 172 17.73 27.54 -21.72
N LYS A 173 18.40 27.24 -22.83
CA LYS A 173 17.89 27.48 -24.21
C LYS A 173 16.53 26.78 -24.44
N HIS A 174 16.29 25.64 -23.82
CA HIS A 174 15.08 24.82 -23.97
C HIS A 174 14.14 24.92 -22.78
N GLY A 175 14.43 25.80 -21.82
CA GLY A 175 13.67 25.97 -20.59
C GLY A 175 14.13 25.04 -19.46
N ILE A 176 13.52 25.20 -18.29
CA ILE A 176 13.77 24.37 -17.11
C ILE A 176 12.98 23.08 -17.25
N PRO A 177 13.54 21.90 -16.93
CA PRO A 177 12.78 20.65 -16.88
C PRO A 177 11.58 20.77 -15.96
N LYS A 178 10.41 20.32 -16.42
CA LYS A 178 9.13 20.51 -15.70
C LYS A 178 8.97 19.62 -14.47
N ASP A 179 9.76 18.56 -14.40
CA ASP A 179 9.79 17.52 -13.37
C ASP A 179 10.90 17.75 -12.33
N SER A 180 11.56 18.91 -12.36
CA SER A 180 12.62 19.26 -11.42
C SER A 180 12.06 19.80 -10.12
N ASP A 181 12.36 19.16 -8.99
CA ASP A 181 12.05 19.68 -7.65
C ASP A 181 13.00 20.79 -7.21
N LEU A 182 14.26 20.72 -7.64
CA LEU A 182 15.31 21.71 -7.34
C LEU A 182 16.07 22.06 -8.60
N VAL A 183 16.34 23.35 -8.78
CA VAL A 183 17.13 23.85 -9.90
C VAL A 183 18.26 24.74 -9.37
N PHE A 184 19.49 24.41 -9.76
CA PHE A 184 20.67 25.18 -9.41
C PHE A 184 21.23 25.86 -10.65
N ASP A 185 21.37 27.19 -10.61
CA ASP A 185 22.02 27.94 -11.65
C ASP A 185 23.53 27.95 -11.41
N VAL A 186 24.28 27.25 -12.25
CA VAL A 186 25.73 27.12 -12.17
C VAL A 186 26.48 28.01 -13.17
N ARG A 187 25.80 28.98 -13.84
CA ARG A 187 26.44 29.88 -14.86
C ARG A 187 27.44 30.84 -14.27
N PHE A 188 27.55 30.96 -12.95
CA PHE A 188 28.60 31.70 -12.28
C PHE A 188 29.97 30.99 -12.34
N LEU A 189 29.99 29.68 -12.65
CA LEU A 189 31.23 28.96 -12.86
C LEU A 189 31.85 29.32 -14.19
N PRO A 190 33.20 29.34 -14.30
CA PRO A 190 33.90 29.56 -15.59
C PRO A 190 33.43 28.52 -16.61
N ASN A 191 33.05 28.98 -17.79
CA ASN A 191 32.63 28.08 -18.85
C ASN A 191 33.86 27.34 -19.41
N PRO A 192 33.90 25.99 -19.32
CA PRO A 192 35.03 25.17 -19.81
C PRO A 192 35.36 25.41 -21.29
N TYR A 193 34.40 25.81 -22.12
CA TYR A 193 34.60 26.10 -23.54
C TYR A 193 35.65 27.21 -23.81
N TYR A 194 35.80 28.16 -22.90
CA TYR A 194 36.78 29.25 -23.01
C TYR A 194 38.19 28.88 -22.52
N LEU A 195 38.33 27.68 -21.90
CA LEU A 195 39.64 27.16 -21.49
C LEU A 195 40.16 26.22 -22.60
N GLU A 196 41.30 26.54 -23.24
CA GLU A 196 41.83 25.74 -24.35
C GLU A 196 42.01 24.25 -23.99
N SER A 197 42.46 23.95 -22.75
CA SER A 197 42.66 22.58 -22.27
C SER A 197 41.34 21.79 -22.10
N LEU A 198 40.18 22.46 -21.95
CA LEU A 198 38.90 21.84 -21.67
C LEU A 198 37.90 21.95 -22.85
N ARG A 199 38.19 22.75 -23.84
CA ARG A 199 37.28 23.06 -24.97
C ARG A 199 36.74 21.83 -25.70
N ASN A 200 37.55 20.80 -25.84
CA ASN A 200 37.22 19.57 -26.55
C ASN A 200 36.91 18.39 -25.60
N LYS A 201 36.78 18.64 -24.29
CA LYS A 201 36.50 17.64 -23.31
C LYS A 201 35.02 17.63 -22.93
N THR A 202 34.56 16.51 -22.38
CA THR A 202 33.21 16.27 -21.86
C THR A 202 33.27 16.09 -20.35
N GLY A 203 32.13 16.01 -19.70
CA GLY A 203 32.04 15.70 -18.24
C GLY A 203 32.53 14.31 -17.84
N ASP A 204 32.76 13.43 -18.83
CA ASP A 204 33.25 12.05 -18.59
C ASP A 204 34.80 11.97 -18.63
N ASP A 205 35.48 13.06 -19.04
CA ASP A 205 36.95 13.13 -19.05
C ASP A 205 37.45 13.38 -17.61
N GLN A 206 38.28 12.50 -17.10
CA GLN A 206 38.91 12.62 -15.76
C GLN A 206 40.10 13.57 -15.81
N GLU A 207 39.84 14.86 -15.61
CA GLU A 207 40.91 15.85 -15.28
C GLU A 207 40.34 16.99 -14.45
#